data_03d57c04f02c2d964f09dce4aa91e438
#
_entry.id   03d57c04f02c2d964f09dce4aa91e438
#
_cell.length_a   1.000
_cell.length_b   1.000
_cell.length_c   1.000
_cell.angle_alpha   90.00
_cell.angle_beta   90.00
_cell.angle_gamma   90.00
#
_symmetry.space_group_name_H-M   'P 1'
#
loop_
_entity.id
_entity.type
_entity.pdbx_description
1 polymer ?
#
loop_
_entity_poly.entity_id
_entity_poly.type
_entity_poly.pdbx_seq_one_letter_code
_entity_poly.pdbx_strand_id
1 'polypeptide(L)'
;MTVAACALVTAVAATGCGAAPSADAQNSKAGKARSAADLGGMDKLVAAAKKEGELNVYALAPDWANYGEMIKAFEKKYGIEVHNENPGGSSQQALNAAAKRKGQPRAVDALDLGTAYMQNAKAKDLLAPYKVEGWDALPKAQKEADGSFADNYGGYISIGCDANAVKKCPETFKDLLKPEYRNKVALNGNPTESSSALSAVFAASLANGGSLDDIQPGLDFFKKLKQKGNYVPAESTLATIQKGETPISIDWDYLNLGYGDKLKPKGVDWQVTVPEDGQYSLYYNQGVNKYAPHPAAARLWLEFVYSEEGQNIWLKGYSRPALLDRMKQDGTADKAAAAKLPEVTGAPKSASPEQEAAAKEKVVQGWGKAVG
;
A
#
# COMPACT_ATOMS: atom_id res chain seq x y z
N MET A 1 18.61 52.52 -59.60
CA MET A 1 19.38 51.63 -58.72
C MET A 1 18.48 51.18 -57.60
N THR A 2 17.94 50.02 -57.77
CA THR A 2 16.95 49.44 -56.85
C THR A 2 17.63 48.30 -56.01
N VAL A 3 17.76 48.48 -54.76
CA VAL A 3 18.35 47.46 -53.86
C VAL A 3 17.20 46.61 -53.30
N ALA A 4 17.19 45.29 -53.66
CA ALA A 4 16.28 44.31 -53.09
C ALA A 4 16.87 43.76 -51.83
N ALA A 5 16.15 43.90 -50.71
CA ALA A 5 16.47 43.26 -49.42
C ALA A 5 15.79 41.91 -49.31
N CYS A 6 16.60 40.82 -49.31
CA CYS A 6 16.12 39.48 -48.96
C CYS A 6 15.97 39.35 -47.44
N ALA A 7 14.75 39.17 -46.98
CA ALA A 7 14.47 38.78 -45.59
C ALA A 7 14.57 37.26 -45.46
N LEU A 8 15.57 36.75 -44.72
CA LEU A 8 15.65 35.37 -44.28
C LEU A 8 14.65 35.16 -43.14
N VAL A 9 13.62 34.37 -43.35
CA VAL A 9 12.75 33.87 -42.32
C VAL A 9 13.37 32.59 -41.73
N THR A 10 13.98 32.71 -40.59
CA THR A 10 14.40 31.54 -39.78
C THR A 10 13.19 30.93 -39.11
N ALA A 11 12.74 29.79 -39.59
CA ALA A 11 11.75 28.95 -38.92
C ALA A 11 12.39 28.33 -37.69
N VAL A 12 12.05 28.83 -36.50
CA VAL A 12 12.34 28.15 -35.22
C VAL A 12 11.37 26.99 -35.08
N ALA A 13 11.88 25.78 -35.28
CA ALA A 13 11.15 24.56 -34.94
C ALA A 13 11.02 24.51 -33.42
N ALA A 14 9.89 24.94 -32.88
CA ALA A 14 9.50 24.66 -31.50
C ALA A 14 9.28 23.14 -31.39
N THR A 15 10.24 22.45 -30.77
CA THR A 15 10.03 21.07 -30.26
C THR A 15 8.95 21.17 -29.19
N GLY A 16 7.73 20.84 -29.57
CA GLY A 16 6.58 20.85 -28.70
C GLY A 16 6.79 19.83 -27.55
N CYS A 17 6.80 20.35 -26.35
CA CYS A 17 6.58 19.59 -25.14
C CYS A 17 5.31 18.75 -25.27
N GLY A 18 5.40 17.52 -24.81
CA GLY A 18 4.43 16.45 -24.94
C GLY A 18 2.98 16.89 -24.78
N ALA A 19 2.19 16.51 -25.77
CA ALA A 19 0.74 16.66 -25.71
C ALA A 19 0.21 15.93 -24.48
N ALA A 20 -0.74 16.58 -23.78
CA ALA A 20 -1.46 15.96 -22.67
C ALA A 20 -1.98 14.58 -23.08
N PRO A 21 -1.90 13.55 -22.20
CA PRO A 21 -2.54 12.28 -22.45
C PRO A 21 -4.03 12.56 -22.54
N SER A 22 -4.48 12.52 -23.76
CA SER A 22 -5.83 12.82 -24.15
C SER A 22 -6.74 11.64 -23.82
N ALA A 23 -8.04 11.81 -24.04
CA ALA A 23 -9.02 10.73 -24.17
C ALA A 23 -8.53 9.54 -25.04
N ASP A 24 -7.48 9.74 -25.83
CA ASP A 24 -6.82 8.75 -26.68
C ASP A 24 -6.13 7.62 -25.87
N ALA A 25 -5.53 7.87 -24.71
CA ALA A 25 -4.89 6.83 -23.89
C ALA A 25 -5.93 5.81 -23.39
N GLN A 26 -7.08 6.26 -22.89
CA GLN A 26 -8.17 5.41 -22.44
C GLN A 26 -8.84 4.64 -23.59
N ASN A 27 -8.92 5.26 -24.76
CA ASN A 27 -9.46 4.66 -25.99
C ASN A 27 -8.46 3.82 -26.76
N SER A 28 -7.18 3.85 -26.36
CA SER A 28 -6.13 3.01 -26.93
C SER A 28 -6.42 1.52 -26.75
N LYS A 29 -5.77 0.68 -27.55
CA LYS A 29 -5.84 -0.78 -27.39
C LYS A 29 -5.38 -1.18 -25.96
N ALA A 30 -4.33 -0.55 -25.43
CA ALA A 30 -3.83 -0.80 -24.10
C ALA A 30 -4.83 -0.35 -23.02
N GLY A 31 -5.48 0.81 -23.16
CA GLY A 31 -6.48 1.30 -22.22
C GLY A 31 -7.70 0.38 -22.07
N LYS A 32 -8.06 -0.35 -23.14
CA LYS A 32 -9.20 -1.28 -23.18
C LYS A 32 -8.85 -2.73 -22.87
N ALA A 33 -7.55 -3.09 -22.85
CA ALA A 33 -7.12 -4.47 -22.63
C ALA A 33 -7.49 -4.94 -21.22
N ARG A 34 -8.03 -6.15 -21.13
CA ARG A 34 -8.43 -6.81 -19.88
C ARG A 34 -7.44 -7.91 -19.47
N SER A 35 -6.46 -8.20 -20.33
CA SER A 35 -5.37 -9.14 -20.12
C SER A 35 -4.23 -8.85 -21.09
N ALA A 36 -3.06 -9.42 -20.88
CA ALA A 36 -1.95 -9.35 -21.83
C ALA A 36 -2.32 -9.98 -23.19
N ALA A 37 -3.15 -11.02 -23.19
CA ALA A 37 -3.63 -11.70 -24.41
C ALA A 37 -4.39 -10.76 -25.34
N ASP A 38 -5.16 -9.80 -24.82
CA ASP A 38 -5.89 -8.82 -25.62
C ASP A 38 -4.97 -7.91 -26.44
N LEU A 39 -3.72 -7.75 -25.97
CA LEU A 39 -2.68 -6.99 -26.67
C LEU A 39 -1.88 -7.86 -27.65
N GLY A 40 -2.03 -9.17 -27.57
CA GLY A 40 -1.26 -10.15 -28.36
C GLY A 40 -0.12 -10.78 -27.56
N GLY A 41 -0.23 -10.81 -26.22
CA GLY A 41 0.69 -11.46 -25.28
C GLY A 41 1.65 -10.48 -24.60
N MET A 42 2.44 -11.02 -23.65
CA MET A 42 3.37 -10.25 -22.81
C MET A 42 4.38 -9.44 -23.61
N ASP A 43 4.96 -9.98 -24.68
CA ASP A 43 5.95 -9.24 -25.49
C ASP A 43 5.36 -7.95 -26.09
N LYS A 44 4.09 -8.00 -26.51
CA LYS A 44 3.40 -6.83 -27.06
C LYS A 44 3.04 -5.82 -25.96
N LEU A 45 2.65 -6.29 -24.77
CA LEU A 45 2.43 -5.44 -23.59
C LEU A 45 3.74 -4.73 -23.21
N VAL A 46 4.85 -5.46 -23.10
CA VAL A 46 6.17 -4.91 -22.78
C VAL A 46 6.59 -3.86 -23.82
N ALA A 47 6.42 -4.15 -25.11
CA ALA A 47 6.76 -3.20 -26.18
C ALA A 47 5.89 -1.93 -26.11
N ALA A 48 4.61 -2.05 -25.81
CA ALA A 48 3.71 -0.91 -25.64
C ALA A 48 4.07 -0.07 -24.42
N ALA A 49 4.33 -0.71 -23.28
CA ALA A 49 4.72 -0.04 -22.05
C ALA A 49 6.07 0.70 -22.17
N LYS A 50 7.06 0.07 -22.82
CA LYS A 50 8.36 0.73 -23.13
C LYS A 50 8.19 1.94 -24.04
N LYS A 51 7.20 1.95 -24.92
CA LYS A 51 6.90 3.11 -25.77
C LYS A 51 6.27 4.25 -24.97
N GLU A 52 5.49 3.95 -23.93
CA GLU A 52 4.98 4.93 -22.98
C GLU A 52 6.12 5.51 -22.11
N GLY A 53 7.08 4.67 -21.68
CA GLY A 53 8.36 5.06 -21.07
C GLY A 53 8.29 5.44 -19.60
N GLU A 54 7.12 5.69 -19.06
CA GLU A 54 6.90 6.15 -17.68
C GLU A 54 5.71 5.43 -17.00
N LEU A 55 5.72 5.47 -15.67
CA LEU A 55 4.64 4.98 -14.80
C LEU A 55 4.46 5.96 -13.63
N ASN A 56 3.26 6.50 -13.47
CA ASN A 56 2.92 7.35 -12.34
C ASN A 56 2.25 6.53 -11.22
N VAL A 57 2.88 6.50 -10.05
CA VAL A 57 2.33 5.88 -8.84
C VAL A 57 2.27 6.90 -7.70
N TYR A 58 1.58 6.55 -6.61
CA TYR A 58 1.37 7.45 -5.49
C TYR A 58 1.38 6.68 -4.17
N ALA A 59 2.03 7.23 -3.14
CA ALA A 59 2.05 6.67 -1.79
C ALA A 59 2.69 5.26 -1.70
N LEU A 60 3.81 5.03 -2.40
CA LEU A 60 4.60 3.80 -2.32
C LEU A 60 5.93 4.09 -1.61
N ALA A 61 5.92 4.23 -0.27
CA ALA A 61 7.15 4.51 0.47
C ALA A 61 8.18 3.40 0.27
N PRO A 62 9.46 3.73 0.00
CA PRO A 62 10.49 2.73 -0.30
C PRO A 62 10.71 1.68 0.79
N ASP A 63 10.37 2.03 2.04
CA ASP A 63 10.46 1.16 3.21
C ASP A 63 9.16 0.44 3.56
N TRP A 64 8.07 0.65 2.82
CA TRP A 64 6.84 -0.11 2.98
C TRP A 64 6.90 -1.38 2.13
N ALA A 65 6.75 -2.54 2.75
CA ALA A 65 6.70 -3.84 2.09
C ALA A 65 7.75 -4.05 0.97
N ASN A 66 8.90 -3.34 1.08
CA ASN A 66 10.00 -3.41 0.10
C ASN A 66 9.72 -2.72 -1.26
N TYR A 67 8.84 -1.71 -1.30
CA TYR A 67 8.55 -0.97 -2.54
C TYR A 67 9.80 -0.37 -3.20
N GLY A 68 10.80 0.03 -2.43
CA GLY A 68 12.05 0.55 -2.98
C GLY A 68 12.76 -0.45 -3.90
N GLU A 69 12.75 -1.74 -3.54
CA GLU A 69 13.32 -2.80 -4.37
C GLU A 69 12.37 -3.14 -5.54
N MET A 70 11.05 -3.15 -5.29
CA MET A 70 10.05 -3.41 -6.33
C MET A 70 10.17 -2.42 -7.49
N ILE A 71 10.23 -1.13 -7.18
CA ILE A 71 10.38 -0.06 -8.17
C ILE A 71 11.69 -0.22 -8.94
N LYS A 72 12.83 -0.39 -8.23
CA LYS A 72 14.14 -0.58 -8.86
C LYS A 72 14.19 -1.80 -9.77
N ALA A 73 13.60 -2.92 -9.33
CA ALA A 73 13.57 -4.15 -10.13
C ALA A 73 12.72 -3.97 -11.40
N PHE A 74 11.57 -3.30 -11.30
CA PHE A 74 10.74 -2.96 -12.46
C PHE A 74 11.47 -2.04 -13.45
N GLU A 75 12.05 -0.95 -12.97
CA GLU A 75 12.82 -0.01 -13.80
C GLU A 75 13.99 -0.70 -14.48
N LYS A 76 14.77 -1.51 -13.73
CA LYS A 76 15.90 -2.28 -14.26
C LYS A 76 15.48 -3.26 -15.36
N LYS A 77 14.34 -3.96 -15.14
CA LYS A 77 13.87 -5.00 -16.05
C LYS A 77 13.30 -4.44 -17.35
N TYR A 78 12.58 -3.34 -17.26
CA TYR A 78 11.80 -2.84 -18.39
C TYR A 78 12.32 -1.52 -18.96
N GLY A 79 13.15 -0.77 -18.25
CA GLY A 79 13.63 0.56 -18.67
C GLY A 79 12.52 1.61 -18.70
N ILE A 80 11.54 1.48 -17.80
CA ILE A 80 10.40 2.40 -17.65
C ILE A 80 10.63 3.18 -16.35
N GLU A 81 10.60 4.50 -16.41
CA GLU A 81 10.79 5.38 -15.24
C GLU A 81 9.54 5.36 -14.36
N VAL A 82 9.71 5.22 -13.03
CA VAL A 82 8.59 5.21 -12.08
C VAL A 82 8.56 6.52 -11.29
N HIS A 83 7.56 7.34 -11.54
CA HIS A 83 7.30 8.57 -10.80
C HIS A 83 6.43 8.29 -9.58
N ASN A 84 7.07 8.14 -8.43
CA ASN A 84 6.38 7.88 -7.16
C ASN A 84 6.14 9.18 -6.40
N GLU A 85 4.94 9.72 -6.50
CA GLU A 85 4.57 10.97 -5.84
C GLU A 85 4.08 10.73 -4.41
N ASN A 86 4.46 11.63 -3.48
CA ASN A 86 4.10 11.59 -2.07
C ASN A 86 4.27 10.17 -1.46
N PRO A 87 5.49 9.63 -1.43
CA PRO A 87 5.70 8.23 -1.05
C PRO A 87 5.11 7.84 0.31
N GLY A 88 5.14 8.75 1.31
CA GLY A 88 4.55 8.55 2.63
C GLY A 88 3.05 8.87 2.71
N GLY A 89 2.36 9.04 1.58
CA GLY A 89 0.94 9.37 1.56
C GLY A 89 0.03 8.25 2.04
N SER A 90 -1.17 8.62 2.47
CA SER A 90 -2.20 7.66 2.89
C SER A 90 -3.01 7.11 1.71
N SER A 91 -3.73 5.99 1.93
CA SER A 91 -4.67 5.43 0.94
C SER A 91 -5.75 6.46 0.54
N GLN A 92 -6.18 7.32 1.47
CA GLN A 92 -7.13 8.40 1.15
C GLN A 92 -6.52 9.45 0.23
N GLN A 93 -5.26 9.82 0.44
CA GLN A 93 -4.57 10.79 -0.42
C GLN A 93 -4.34 10.23 -1.82
N ALA A 94 -3.94 8.95 -1.95
CA ALA A 94 -3.79 8.28 -3.23
C ALA A 94 -5.13 8.20 -4.00
N LEU A 95 -6.22 7.82 -3.33
CA LEU A 95 -7.57 7.83 -3.89
C LEU A 95 -7.99 9.23 -4.37
N ASN A 96 -7.70 10.26 -3.57
CA ASN A 96 -8.00 11.65 -3.93
C ASN A 96 -7.19 12.12 -5.13
N ALA A 97 -5.90 11.75 -5.23
CA ALA A 97 -5.05 12.05 -6.37
C ALA A 97 -5.60 11.42 -7.64
N ALA A 98 -5.97 10.13 -7.60
CA ALA A 98 -6.58 9.43 -8.73
C ALA A 98 -7.89 10.09 -9.19
N ALA A 99 -8.76 10.47 -8.23
CA ALA A 99 -10.06 11.07 -8.55
C ALA A 99 -9.93 12.50 -9.14
N LYS A 100 -9.01 13.31 -8.61
CA LYS A 100 -8.85 14.72 -9.00
C LYS A 100 -8.09 14.92 -10.31
N ARG A 101 -7.27 13.93 -10.72
CA ARG A 101 -6.36 14.06 -11.85
C ARG A 101 -6.80 13.29 -13.09
N LYS A 102 -8.08 12.94 -13.19
CA LYS A 102 -8.64 12.27 -14.38
C LYS A 102 -8.26 13.02 -15.67
N GLY A 103 -7.68 12.30 -16.63
CA GLY A 103 -7.29 12.86 -17.92
C GLY A 103 -6.09 13.81 -17.90
N GLN A 104 -5.37 13.94 -16.79
CA GLN A 104 -4.15 14.74 -16.69
C GLN A 104 -2.90 13.90 -16.97
N PRO A 105 -1.79 14.48 -17.47
CA PRO A 105 -0.54 13.77 -17.72
C PRO A 105 0.06 13.10 -16.47
N ARG A 106 -0.18 13.67 -15.29
CA ARG A 106 0.28 13.16 -14.00
C ARG A 106 -0.83 12.45 -13.21
N ALA A 107 -1.87 11.94 -13.89
CA ALA A 107 -2.81 11.04 -13.24
C ALA A 107 -2.09 9.77 -12.79
N VAL A 108 -2.53 9.20 -11.68
CA VAL A 108 -1.97 7.95 -11.16
C VAL A 108 -2.32 6.82 -12.13
N ASP A 109 -1.36 6.00 -12.52
CA ASP A 109 -1.56 4.89 -13.45
C ASP A 109 -2.04 3.62 -12.75
N ALA A 110 -1.40 3.28 -11.64
CA ALA A 110 -1.72 2.09 -10.84
C ALA A 110 -1.96 2.50 -9.38
N LEU A 111 -2.92 1.84 -8.75
CA LEU A 111 -3.33 2.10 -7.37
C LEU A 111 -2.93 0.94 -6.48
N ASP A 112 -2.34 1.26 -5.31
CA ASP A 112 -2.15 0.37 -4.18
C ASP A 112 -2.90 0.93 -2.97
N LEU A 113 -3.99 0.29 -2.61
CA LEU A 113 -4.89 0.80 -1.57
C LEU A 113 -5.34 -0.33 -0.63
N GLY A 114 -5.59 0.01 0.62
CA GLY A 114 -6.36 -0.87 1.51
C GLY A 114 -7.79 -1.08 0.98
N THR A 115 -8.40 -2.20 1.34
CA THR A 115 -9.65 -2.72 0.74
C THR A 115 -10.79 -1.70 0.74
N ALA A 116 -11.05 -1.02 1.87
CA ALA A 116 -12.11 -0.01 1.95
C ALA A 116 -11.90 1.16 0.96
N TYR A 117 -10.66 1.54 0.72
CA TYR A 117 -10.31 2.60 -0.22
C TYR A 117 -10.37 2.12 -1.67
N MET A 118 -10.00 0.86 -1.92
CA MET A 118 -10.08 0.26 -3.26
C MET A 118 -11.55 0.07 -3.68
N GLN A 119 -12.42 -0.35 -2.77
CA GLN A 119 -13.88 -0.39 -3.01
C GLN A 119 -14.44 1.01 -3.33
N ASN A 120 -13.96 2.03 -2.64
CA ASN A 120 -14.34 3.42 -2.93
C ASN A 120 -13.83 3.86 -4.33
N ALA A 121 -12.62 3.44 -4.72
CA ALA A 121 -12.12 3.68 -6.08
C ALA A 121 -13.01 3.01 -7.13
N LYS A 122 -13.46 1.77 -6.88
CA LYS A 122 -14.40 1.04 -7.74
C LYS A 122 -15.74 1.77 -7.83
N ALA A 123 -16.33 2.17 -6.70
CA ALA A 123 -17.60 2.91 -6.64
C ALA A 123 -17.55 4.27 -7.37
N LYS A 124 -16.36 4.90 -7.42
CA LYS A 124 -16.10 6.15 -8.15
C LYS A 124 -15.74 5.97 -9.63
N ASP A 125 -15.85 4.75 -10.15
CA ASP A 125 -15.51 4.39 -11.54
C ASP A 125 -14.06 4.80 -11.90
N LEU A 126 -13.11 4.54 -10.96
CA LEU A 126 -11.69 4.83 -11.18
C LEU A 126 -10.89 3.64 -11.66
N LEU A 127 -11.44 2.43 -11.68
CA LEU A 127 -10.70 1.21 -11.98
C LEU A 127 -11.00 0.69 -13.38
N ALA A 128 -9.96 0.24 -14.08
CA ALA A 128 -10.07 -0.51 -15.32
C ALA A 128 -9.87 -2.01 -15.01
N PRO A 129 -10.78 -2.87 -15.42
CA PRO A 129 -10.61 -4.31 -15.23
C PRO A 129 -9.38 -4.83 -15.98
N TYR A 130 -8.52 -5.55 -15.25
CA TYR A 130 -7.36 -6.23 -15.84
C TYR A 130 -7.01 -7.48 -15.02
N LYS A 131 -6.90 -8.62 -15.70
CA LYS A 131 -6.53 -9.91 -15.12
C LYS A 131 -5.10 -10.24 -15.54
N VAL A 132 -4.19 -10.31 -14.57
CA VAL A 132 -2.79 -10.66 -14.77
C VAL A 132 -2.63 -12.13 -15.18
N GLU A 133 -1.48 -12.49 -15.75
CA GLU A 133 -1.09 -13.89 -15.88
C GLU A 133 -1.13 -14.57 -14.51
N GLY A 134 -1.70 -15.77 -14.42
CA GLY A 134 -1.87 -16.44 -13.13
C GLY A 134 -3.05 -15.94 -12.27
N TRP A 135 -3.92 -15.07 -12.80
CA TRP A 135 -5.14 -14.60 -12.10
C TRP A 135 -5.94 -15.71 -11.43
N ASP A 136 -6.03 -16.87 -12.07
CA ASP A 136 -6.80 -18.00 -11.55
C ASP A 136 -6.16 -18.66 -10.33
N ALA A 137 -4.85 -18.48 -10.13
CA ALA A 137 -4.14 -18.96 -8.95
C ALA A 137 -4.43 -18.14 -7.68
N LEU A 138 -4.91 -16.89 -7.83
CA LEU A 138 -5.35 -16.10 -6.69
C LEU A 138 -6.62 -16.68 -6.08
N PRO A 139 -6.72 -16.78 -4.74
CA PRO A 139 -7.95 -17.22 -4.06
C PRO A 139 -9.16 -16.35 -4.46
N LYS A 140 -10.34 -16.97 -4.55
CA LYS A 140 -11.57 -16.23 -4.91
C LYS A 140 -11.88 -15.09 -3.97
N ALA A 141 -11.59 -15.24 -2.68
CA ALA A 141 -11.81 -14.20 -1.68
C ALA A 141 -10.83 -13.03 -1.77
N GLN A 142 -9.76 -13.17 -2.55
CA GLN A 142 -8.68 -12.19 -2.68
C GLN A 142 -8.69 -11.47 -4.04
N LYS A 143 -9.75 -11.57 -4.81
CA LYS A 143 -9.87 -10.92 -6.12
C LYS A 143 -11.31 -10.56 -6.48
N GLU A 144 -11.49 -9.44 -7.13
CA GLU A 144 -12.78 -9.05 -7.70
C GLU A 144 -13.06 -9.85 -8.98
N ALA A 145 -14.25 -10.41 -9.08
CA ALA A 145 -14.62 -11.31 -10.19
C ALA A 145 -14.50 -10.62 -11.57
N ASP A 146 -14.75 -9.31 -11.63
CA ASP A 146 -14.67 -8.52 -12.85
C ASP A 146 -13.22 -8.14 -13.25
N GLY A 147 -12.23 -8.40 -12.40
CA GLY A 147 -10.83 -8.07 -12.63
C GLY A 147 -10.45 -6.64 -12.28
N SER A 148 -11.31 -5.89 -11.56
CA SER A 148 -11.05 -4.48 -11.24
C SER A 148 -9.88 -4.31 -10.27
N PHE A 149 -9.66 -5.26 -9.35
CA PHE A 149 -8.51 -5.31 -8.45
C PHE A 149 -8.34 -6.70 -7.83
N ALA A 150 -7.20 -6.95 -7.22
CA ALA A 150 -6.94 -8.13 -6.41
C ALA A 150 -5.99 -7.80 -5.26
N ASP A 151 -6.01 -8.65 -4.23
CA ASP A 151 -5.04 -8.65 -3.14
C ASP A 151 -3.63 -8.91 -3.70
N ASN A 152 -2.63 -8.25 -3.14
CA ASN A 152 -1.27 -8.36 -3.61
C ASN A 152 -0.31 -8.82 -2.50
N TYR A 153 -0.26 -8.10 -1.41
CA TYR A 153 0.52 -8.45 -0.22
C TYR A 153 -0.22 -8.03 1.05
N GLY A 154 0.09 -8.67 2.15
CA GLY A 154 -0.55 -8.38 3.43
C GLY A 154 0.28 -8.81 4.62
N GLY A 155 -0.30 -8.62 5.80
CA GLY A 155 0.29 -8.96 7.08
C GLY A 155 -0.69 -8.93 8.22
N TYR A 156 -0.15 -8.90 9.42
CA TYR A 156 -0.90 -8.84 10.68
C TYR A 156 -0.61 -7.53 11.41
N ILE A 157 -1.60 -7.01 12.12
CA ILE A 157 -1.34 -5.90 13.05
C ILE A 157 -0.44 -6.42 14.17
N SER A 158 0.62 -5.67 14.43
CA SER A 158 1.64 -5.97 15.41
C SER A 158 1.94 -4.77 16.32
N ILE A 159 2.64 -5.04 17.39
CA ILE A 159 3.22 -4.03 18.27
C ILE A 159 4.73 -4.08 18.08
N GLY A 160 5.30 -3.01 17.52
CA GLY A 160 6.72 -2.75 17.50
C GLY A 160 7.12 -1.95 18.75
N CYS A 161 8.27 -2.24 19.33
CA CYS A 161 8.69 -1.63 20.59
C CYS A 161 10.20 -1.50 20.67
N ASP A 162 10.70 -0.32 21.03
CA ASP A 162 12.12 -0.10 21.37
C ASP A 162 12.37 -0.57 22.82
N ALA A 163 13.02 -1.72 22.97
CA ALA A 163 13.37 -2.30 24.27
C ALA A 163 14.40 -1.46 25.06
N ASN A 164 15.10 -0.52 24.40
CA ASN A 164 15.95 0.44 25.11
C ASN A 164 15.14 1.57 25.76
N ALA A 165 13.96 1.88 25.20
CA ALA A 165 13.10 2.98 25.67
C ALA A 165 12.07 2.57 26.72
N VAL A 166 11.84 1.26 26.90
CA VAL A 166 10.89 0.69 27.87
C VAL A 166 11.49 -0.50 28.61
N LYS A 167 11.12 -0.70 29.88
CA LYS A 167 11.64 -1.82 30.69
C LYS A 167 11.19 -3.19 30.19
N LYS A 168 9.97 -3.26 29.67
CA LYS A 168 9.36 -4.46 29.10
C LYS A 168 8.50 -4.04 27.93
N CYS A 169 8.67 -4.66 26.77
CA CYS A 169 7.82 -4.43 25.61
C CYS A 169 6.41 -5.02 25.86
N PRO A 170 5.35 -4.34 25.40
CA PRO A 170 3.99 -4.85 25.49
C PRO A 170 3.77 -6.03 24.54
N GLU A 171 3.07 -7.05 25.00
CA GLU A 171 2.77 -8.26 24.24
C GLU A 171 1.30 -8.31 23.76
N THR A 172 0.44 -7.51 24.41
CA THR A 172 -1.01 -7.47 24.16
C THR A 172 -1.52 -6.03 24.08
N PHE A 173 -2.69 -5.83 23.46
CA PHE A 173 -3.36 -4.52 23.49
C PHE A 173 -3.68 -4.09 24.93
N LYS A 174 -4.04 -5.04 25.81
CA LYS A 174 -4.27 -4.76 27.22
C LYS A 174 -3.05 -4.21 27.93
N ASP A 175 -1.84 -4.67 27.59
CA ASP A 175 -0.60 -4.16 28.16
C ASP A 175 -0.40 -2.68 27.84
N LEU A 176 -0.75 -2.23 26.63
CA LEU A 176 -0.58 -0.83 26.22
C LEU A 176 -1.28 0.18 27.15
N LEU A 177 -2.24 -0.27 27.96
CA LEU A 177 -2.93 0.57 28.95
C LEU A 177 -2.17 0.73 30.27
N LYS A 178 -1.02 0.06 30.46
CA LYS A 178 -0.20 0.17 31.67
C LYS A 178 0.47 1.55 31.76
N PRO A 179 0.68 2.09 32.99
CA PRO A 179 1.21 3.44 33.18
C PRO A 179 2.66 3.61 32.72
N GLU A 180 3.43 2.54 32.60
CA GLU A 180 4.82 2.54 32.11
C GLU A 180 4.95 2.95 30.63
N TYR A 181 3.85 2.86 29.87
CA TYR A 181 3.81 3.26 28.45
C TYR A 181 3.28 4.68 28.24
N ARG A 182 3.29 5.50 29.29
CA ARG A 182 2.87 6.90 29.20
C ARG A 182 3.66 7.65 28.15
N ASN A 183 2.94 8.33 27.23
CA ASN A 183 3.48 9.08 26.09
C ASN A 183 4.42 8.27 25.18
N LYS A 184 4.05 7.01 24.85
CA LYS A 184 4.90 6.10 24.10
C LYS A 184 4.22 5.40 22.92
N VAL A 185 2.88 5.31 22.89
CA VAL A 185 2.15 4.48 21.93
C VAL A 185 1.62 5.32 20.76
N ALA A 186 2.06 5.01 19.56
CA ALA A 186 1.67 5.70 18.34
C ALA A 186 1.09 4.76 17.29
N LEU A 187 0.40 5.34 16.30
CA LEU A 187 -0.10 4.68 15.09
C LEU A 187 0.70 5.13 13.86
N ASN A 188 0.68 4.32 12.83
CA ASN A 188 1.13 4.72 11.49
C ASN A 188 -0.01 5.45 10.76
N GLY A 189 -0.12 6.74 11.05
CA GLY A 189 -1.11 7.64 10.45
C GLY A 189 -2.43 7.79 11.19
N ASN A 190 -3.33 8.54 10.57
CA ASN A 190 -4.67 8.79 11.10
C ASN A 190 -5.65 7.70 10.61
N PRO A 191 -6.39 7.00 11.48
CA PRO A 191 -7.32 5.94 11.07
C PRO A 191 -8.44 6.39 10.13
N THR A 192 -8.72 7.70 10.05
CA THR A 192 -9.71 8.24 9.11
C THR A 192 -9.20 8.29 7.66
N GLU A 193 -7.87 8.15 7.45
CA GLU A 193 -7.21 8.29 6.15
C GLU A 193 -6.25 7.14 5.82
N SER A 194 -5.66 6.51 6.85
CA SER A 194 -4.68 5.42 6.75
C SER A 194 -5.36 4.07 6.92
N SER A 195 -5.12 3.14 6.00
CA SER A 195 -5.59 1.75 6.10
C SER A 195 -4.90 1.01 7.26
N SER A 196 -3.60 1.23 7.45
CA SER A 196 -2.82 0.66 8.55
C SER A 196 -3.40 1.06 9.91
N ALA A 197 -3.62 2.35 10.12
CA ALA A 197 -4.18 2.84 11.38
C ALA A 197 -5.64 2.40 11.60
N LEU A 198 -6.46 2.30 10.55
CA LEU A 198 -7.81 1.73 10.62
C LEU A 198 -7.76 0.26 11.06
N SER A 199 -6.84 -0.51 10.52
CA SER A 199 -6.62 -1.91 10.87
C SER A 199 -6.17 -2.07 12.34
N ALA A 200 -5.38 -1.13 12.87
CA ALA A 200 -5.03 -1.09 14.29
C ALA A 200 -6.28 -0.86 15.18
N VAL A 201 -7.28 -0.09 14.72
CA VAL A 201 -8.55 0.07 15.45
C VAL A 201 -9.35 -1.22 15.41
N PHE A 202 -9.37 -1.97 14.29
CA PHE A 202 -9.96 -3.31 14.23
C PHE A 202 -9.30 -4.28 15.22
N ALA A 203 -7.96 -4.35 15.21
CA ALA A 203 -7.22 -5.20 16.14
C ALA A 203 -7.52 -4.84 17.61
N ALA A 204 -7.55 -3.55 17.93
CA ALA A 204 -7.94 -3.07 19.27
C ALA A 204 -9.40 -3.42 19.60
N SER A 205 -10.32 -3.39 18.62
CA SER A 205 -11.71 -3.80 18.83
C SER A 205 -11.79 -5.30 19.18
N LEU A 206 -11.15 -6.15 18.40
CA LEU A 206 -11.09 -7.59 18.67
C LEU A 206 -10.52 -7.90 20.04
N ALA A 207 -9.45 -7.19 20.44
CA ALA A 207 -8.82 -7.32 21.75
C ALA A 207 -9.71 -6.90 22.94
N ASN A 208 -10.75 -6.11 22.69
CA ASN A 208 -11.63 -5.55 23.73
C ASN A 208 -13.09 -6.05 23.60
N GLY A 209 -13.30 -7.23 23.02
CA GLY A 209 -14.60 -7.91 22.98
C GLY A 209 -15.51 -7.44 21.83
N GLY A 210 -15.01 -6.65 20.89
CA GLY A 210 -15.68 -6.30 19.66
C GLY A 210 -15.59 -7.39 18.59
N SER A 211 -15.99 -7.05 17.37
CA SER A 211 -15.99 -7.96 16.24
C SER A 211 -15.65 -7.22 14.95
N LEU A 212 -15.65 -7.93 13.81
CA LEU A 212 -15.51 -7.29 12.51
C LEU A 212 -16.71 -6.39 12.14
N ASP A 213 -17.87 -6.61 12.78
CA ASP A 213 -19.07 -5.78 12.61
C ASP A 213 -19.21 -4.67 13.66
N ASP A 214 -18.40 -4.75 14.75
CA ASP A 214 -18.42 -3.79 15.83
C ASP A 214 -17.02 -3.23 16.12
N ILE A 215 -16.74 -2.06 15.56
CA ILE A 215 -15.48 -1.32 15.73
C ILE A 215 -15.46 -0.43 16.98
N GLN A 216 -16.62 -0.25 17.67
CA GLN A 216 -16.73 0.68 18.79
C GLN A 216 -15.78 0.36 19.95
N PRO A 217 -15.59 -0.91 20.37
CA PRO A 217 -14.62 -1.23 21.44
C PRO A 217 -13.18 -0.81 21.12
N GLY A 218 -12.82 -0.77 19.81
CA GLY A 218 -11.52 -0.24 19.37
C GLY A 218 -11.41 1.27 19.56
N LEU A 219 -12.44 2.04 19.22
CA LEU A 219 -12.49 3.48 19.49
C LEU A 219 -12.43 3.76 20.99
N ASP A 220 -13.15 2.99 21.81
CA ASP A 220 -13.14 3.11 23.27
C ASP A 220 -11.78 2.75 23.87
N PHE A 221 -11.07 1.80 23.28
CA PHE A 221 -9.69 1.47 23.66
C PHE A 221 -8.77 2.68 23.43
N PHE A 222 -8.78 3.30 22.27
CA PHE A 222 -7.94 4.47 21.98
C PHE A 222 -8.33 5.68 22.84
N LYS A 223 -9.61 5.86 23.16
CA LYS A 223 -10.06 6.84 24.14
C LYS A 223 -9.43 6.59 25.52
N LYS A 224 -9.44 5.35 26.01
CA LYS A 224 -8.79 4.97 27.28
C LYS A 224 -7.28 5.18 27.22
N LEU A 225 -6.65 4.83 26.09
CA LEU A 225 -5.22 5.03 25.87
C LEU A 225 -4.83 6.51 25.98
N LYS A 226 -5.63 7.39 25.36
CA LYS A 226 -5.47 8.86 25.45
C LYS A 226 -5.70 9.35 26.87
N GLN A 227 -6.77 8.93 27.54
CA GLN A 227 -7.08 9.33 28.92
C GLN A 227 -5.98 8.94 29.92
N LYS A 228 -5.31 7.81 29.70
CA LYS A 228 -4.16 7.37 30.50
C LYS A 228 -2.88 8.14 30.16
N GLY A 229 -2.90 8.94 29.10
CA GLY A 229 -1.73 9.68 28.59
C GLY A 229 -0.70 8.79 27.88
N ASN A 230 -1.10 7.59 27.43
CA ASN A 230 -0.19 6.65 26.75
C ASN A 230 -0.12 6.91 25.26
N TYR A 231 -1.20 7.46 24.65
CA TYR A 231 -1.28 7.76 23.22
C TYR A 231 -0.45 8.96 22.83
N VAL A 232 0.33 8.81 21.77
CA VAL A 232 1.11 9.87 21.09
C VAL A 232 0.44 10.19 19.76
N PRO A 233 0.05 11.44 19.50
CA PRO A 233 -0.62 11.80 18.23
C PRO A 233 0.34 11.89 17.04
N ALA A 234 1.67 11.83 17.26
CA ALA A 234 2.64 11.78 16.18
C ALA A 234 2.54 10.46 15.42
N GLU A 235 2.68 10.53 14.11
CA GLU A 235 2.74 9.34 13.25
C GLU A 235 4.01 8.53 13.54
N SER A 236 3.84 7.21 13.72
CA SER A 236 4.97 6.28 13.85
C SER A 236 5.57 6.00 12.48
N THR A 237 6.81 6.43 12.29
CA THR A 237 7.61 6.24 11.10
C THR A 237 9.02 5.79 11.49
N LEU A 238 9.79 5.27 10.55
CA LEU A 238 11.21 4.96 10.80
C LEU A 238 11.96 6.13 11.44
N ALA A 239 11.67 7.36 11.00
CA ALA A 239 12.33 8.57 11.50
C ALA A 239 11.92 8.93 12.94
N THR A 240 10.63 8.86 13.28
CA THR A 240 10.13 9.17 14.63
C THR A 240 10.52 8.09 15.65
N ILE A 241 10.58 6.83 15.23
CA ILE A 241 11.10 5.73 16.05
C ILE A 241 12.59 5.96 16.32
N GLN A 242 13.39 6.25 15.29
CA GLN A 242 14.83 6.49 15.45
C GLN A 242 15.15 7.66 16.39
N LYS A 243 14.29 8.68 16.42
CA LYS A 243 14.42 9.83 17.33
C LYS A 243 13.89 9.55 18.74
N GLY A 244 13.29 8.38 18.98
CA GLY A 244 12.65 8.04 20.26
C GLY A 244 11.32 8.78 20.51
N GLU A 245 10.72 9.41 19.49
CA GLU A 245 9.45 10.11 19.59
C GLU A 245 8.26 9.14 19.67
N THR A 246 8.36 7.98 19.00
CA THR A 246 7.33 6.94 18.94
C THR A 246 7.93 5.56 19.27
N PRO A 247 8.33 5.32 20.52
CA PRO A 247 9.05 4.09 20.91
C PRO A 247 8.18 2.83 20.91
N ILE A 248 6.86 2.95 20.80
CA ILE A 248 5.92 1.84 20.60
C ILE A 248 5.02 2.18 19.42
N SER A 249 5.00 1.31 18.41
CA SER A 249 4.22 1.45 17.18
C SER A 249 3.20 0.32 17.05
N ILE A 250 1.93 0.65 16.86
CA ILE A 250 0.91 -0.32 16.42
C ILE A 250 0.82 -0.19 14.89
N ASP A 251 1.34 -1.19 14.18
CA ASP A 251 1.45 -1.19 12.73
C ASP A 251 1.52 -2.61 12.17
N TRP A 252 1.59 -2.77 10.86
CA TRP A 252 1.81 -4.04 10.20
C TRP A 252 3.09 -4.72 10.66
N ASP A 253 3.06 -6.04 10.82
CA ASP A 253 4.22 -6.84 11.21
C ASP A 253 5.39 -6.69 10.22
N TYR A 254 5.11 -6.65 8.93
CA TYR A 254 6.16 -6.45 7.92
C TYR A 254 6.81 -5.06 7.98
N LEU A 255 6.07 -4.01 8.36
CA LEU A 255 6.65 -2.68 8.58
C LEU A 255 7.53 -2.66 9.83
N ASN A 256 7.00 -3.15 10.95
CA ASN A 256 7.74 -3.21 12.20
C ASN A 256 9.01 -4.09 12.08
N LEU A 257 8.94 -5.23 11.38
CA LEU A 257 10.13 -6.07 11.11
C LEU A 257 11.15 -5.34 10.23
N GLY A 258 10.68 -4.68 9.16
CA GLY A 258 11.54 -3.89 8.28
C GLY A 258 12.18 -2.69 8.99
N TYR A 259 11.48 -2.07 9.94
CA TYR A 259 12.05 -1.03 10.82
C TYR A 259 13.12 -1.61 11.72
N GLY A 260 12.91 -2.80 12.31
CA GLY A 260 13.88 -3.49 13.14
C GLY A 260 15.22 -3.68 12.42
N ASP A 261 15.21 -4.17 11.18
CA ASP A 261 16.42 -4.34 10.37
C ASP A 261 17.18 -3.01 10.14
N LYS A 262 16.45 -1.92 9.87
CA LYS A 262 17.04 -0.60 9.59
C LYS A 262 17.51 0.14 10.84
N LEU A 263 16.89 -0.14 11.99
CA LEU A 263 17.17 0.51 13.27
C LEU A 263 18.30 -0.19 14.05
N LYS A 264 18.45 -1.50 13.87
CA LYS A 264 19.48 -2.29 14.55
C LYS A 264 20.90 -1.73 14.40
N PRO A 265 21.37 -1.34 13.18
CA PRO A 265 22.69 -0.72 13.03
C PRO A 265 22.84 0.65 13.72
N LYS A 266 21.71 1.26 14.12
CA LYS A 266 21.64 2.56 14.81
C LYS A 266 21.50 2.43 16.33
N GLY A 267 21.59 1.20 16.84
CA GLY A 267 21.55 0.91 18.27
C GLY A 267 20.15 0.84 18.89
N VAL A 268 19.08 0.81 18.09
CA VAL A 268 17.72 0.62 18.57
C VAL A 268 17.43 -0.89 18.66
N ASP A 269 16.99 -1.37 19.81
CA ASP A 269 16.54 -2.75 20.04
C ASP A 269 15.03 -2.85 19.79
N TRP A 270 14.67 -2.94 18.48
CA TRP A 270 13.28 -2.97 18.05
C TRP A 270 12.73 -4.39 18.06
N GLN A 271 11.80 -4.66 18.97
CA GLN A 271 11.11 -5.95 19.12
C GLN A 271 9.72 -5.89 18.51
N VAL A 272 9.26 -6.99 17.89
CA VAL A 272 7.97 -7.07 17.21
C VAL A 272 7.16 -8.24 17.74
N THR A 273 5.91 -7.96 18.11
CA THR A 273 4.96 -8.97 18.60
C THR A 273 3.64 -8.84 17.85
N VAL A 274 3.11 -9.96 17.34
CA VAL A 274 1.70 -10.02 16.88
C VAL A 274 0.86 -10.40 18.09
N PRO A 275 0.02 -9.47 18.63
CA PRO A 275 -0.68 -9.69 19.88
C PRO A 275 -1.78 -10.76 19.73
N GLU A 276 -1.84 -11.72 20.65
CA GLU A 276 -2.82 -12.81 20.62
C GLU A 276 -4.26 -12.35 20.86
N ASP A 277 -4.44 -11.25 21.60
CA ASP A 277 -5.76 -10.71 21.95
C ASP A 277 -6.41 -9.90 20.82
N GLY A 278 -5.64 -9.47 19.79
CA GLY A 278 -6.13 -8.62 18.71
C GLY A 278 -5.61 -9.02 17.34
N GLN A 279 -5.74 -10.31 16.95
CA GLN A 279 -5.24 -10.81 15.68
C GLN A 279 -6.11 -10.34 14.51
N TYR A 280 -5.64 -9.32 13.81
CA TYR A 280 -6.27 -8.78 12.59
C TYR A 280 -5.28 -8.82 11.43
N SER A 281 -5.76 -9.24 10.27
CA SER A 281 -4.99 -9.29 9.02
C SER A 281 -5.70 -8.57 7.90
N LEU A 282 -4.93 -8.03 6.96
CA LEU A 282 -5.43 -7.44 5.73
C LEU A 282 -4.40 -7.59 4.63
N TYR A 283 -4.90 -7.65 3.38
CA TYR A 283 -4.11 -7.50 2.17
C TYR A 283 -4.36 -6.13 1.53
N TYR A 284 -3.30 -5.51 1.02
CA TYR A 284 -3.41 -4.37 0.11
C TYR A 284 -3.75 -4.83 -1.28
N ASN A 285 -4.50 -4.00 -2.00
CA ASN A 285 -5.03 -4.33 -3.30
C ASN A 285 -4.35 -3.52 -4.40
N GLN A 286 -4.10 -4.16 -5.54
CA GLN A 286 -3.61 -3.51 -6.75
C GLN A 286 -4.71 -3.38 -7.79
N GLY A 287 -4.77 -2.23 -8.45
CA GLY A 287 -5.71 -1.98 -9.53
C GLY A 287 -5.17 -0.98 -10.55
N VAL A 288 -5.56 -1.14 -11.82
CA VAL A 288 -5.25 -0.18 -12.88
C VAL A 288 -6.23 1.00 -12.80
N ASN A 289 -5.71 2.23 -12.81
CA ASN A 289 -6.58 3.39 -12.93
C ASN A 289 -7.17 3.47 -14.35
N LYS A 290 -8.49 3.58 -14.45
CA LYS A 290 -9.21 3.76 -15.71
C LYS A 290 -8.73 4.97 -16.52
N TYR A 291 -8.26 5.99 -15.82
CA TYR A 291 -7.78 7.26 -16.38
C TYR A 291 -6.25 7.34 -16.46
N ALA A 292 -5.58 6.19 -16.45
CA ALA A 292 -4.13 6.09 -16.57
C ALA A 292 -3.62 6.75 -17.86
N PRO A 293 -2.67 7.69 -17.78
CA PRO A 293 -2.00 8.22 -18.95
C PRO A 293 -1.09 7.19 -19.63
N HIS A 294 -0.55 6.22 -18.86
CA HIS A 294 0.32 5.16 -19.32
C HIS A 294 -0.33 3.78 -19.12
N PRO A 295 -1.41 3.46 -19.89
CA PRO A 295 -2.24 2.28 -19.61
C PRO A 295 -1.53 0.95 -19.86
N ALA A 296 -0.51 0.88 -20.73
CA ALA A 296 0.29 -0.32 -20.91
C ALA A 296 1.30 -0.49 -19.77
N ALA A 297 1.96 0.58 -19.34
CA ALA A 297 2.88 0.56 -18.21
C ALA A 297 2.16 0.18 -16.89
N ALA A 298 0.94 0.69 -16.68
CA ALA A 298 0.09 0.31 -15.54
C ALA A 298 -0.20 -1.20 -15.50
N ARG A 299 -0.54 -1.79 -16.65
CA ARG A 299 -0.82 -3.24 -16.76
C ARG A 299 0.45 -4.07 -16.60
N LEU A 300 1.55 -3.62 -17.18
CA LEU A 300 2.84 -4.28 -17.01
C LEU A 300 3.33 -4.23 -15.57
N TRP A 301 3.05 -3.13 -14.84
CA TRP A 301 3.31 -3.04 -13.41
C TRP A 301 2.53 -4.13 -12.64
N LEU A 302 1.24 -4.31 -12.93
CA LEU A 302 0.47 -5.36 -12.29
C LEU A 302 1.04 -6.75 -12.64
N GLU A 303 1.37 -7.04 -13.90
CA GLU A 303 2.01 -8.31 -14.28
C GLU A 303 3.31 -8.53 -13.50
N PHE A 304 4.10 -7.47 -13.29
CA PHE A 304 5.36 -7.57 -12.56
C PHE A 304 5.14 -7.85 -11.06
N VAL A 305 4.26 -7.12 -10.39
CA VAL A 305 4.04 -7.29 -8.94
C VAL A 305 3.38 -8.62 -8.60
N TYR A 306 2.63 -9.23 -9.53
CA TYR A 306 2.08 -10.59 -9.38
C TYR A 306 2.98 -11.69 -9.97
N SER A 307 4.11 -11.36 -10.59
CA SER A 307 5.08 -12.34 -11.04
C SER A 307 5.80 -13.02 -9.86
N GLU A 308 6.42 -14.17 -10.10
CA GLU A 308 7.25 -14.84 -9.10
C GLU A 308 8.33 -13.91 -8.51
N GLU A 309 8.97 -13.10 -9.36
CA GLU A 309 9.96 -12.11 -8.92
C GLU A 309 9.34 -11.06 -7.99
N GLY A 310 8.23 -10.44 -8.39
CA GLY A 310 7.54 -9.43 -7.60
C GLY A 310 7.02 -9.97 -6.28
N GLN A 311 6.42 -11.16 -6.29
CA GLN A 311 5.91 -11.79 -5.07
C GLN A 311 7.05 -12.16 -4.09
N ASN A 312 8.23 -12.58 -4.58
CA ASN A 312 9.41 -12.79 -3.74
C ASN A 312 10.02 -11.48 -3.22
N ILE A 313 9.89 -10.37 -3.94
CA ILE A 313 10.28 -9.04 -3.42
C ILE A 313 9.43 -8.66 -2.21
N TRP A 314 8.11 -8.87 -2.25
CA TRP A 314 7.22 -8.71 -1.10
C TRP A 314 7.65 -9.58 0.08
N LEU A 315 7.90 -10.87 -0.18
CA LEU A 315 8.30 -11.82 0.84
C LEU A 315 9.62 -11.44 1.53
N LYS A 316 10.60 -10.92 0.78
CA LYS A 316 11.86 -10.37 1.33
C LYS A 316 11.64 -9.13 2.18
N GLY A 317 10.56 -8.39 1.95
CA GLY A 317 10.10 -7.27 2.77
C GLY A 317 9.21 -7.69 3.94
N TYR A 318 9.23 -8.97 4.32
CA TYR A 318 8.42 -9.55 5.42
C TYR A 318 6.92 -9.58 5.20
N SER A 319 6.40 -9.07 4.08
CA SER A 319 4.97 -9.18 3.77
C SER A 319 4.62 -10.54 3.19
N ARG A 320 3.39 -10.94 3.38
CA ARG A 320 2.85 -12.19 2.83
C ARG A 320 2.27 -11.93 1.46
N PRO A 321 2.91 -12.43 0.38
CA PRO A 321 2.37 -12.30 -0.97
C PRO A 321 1.01 -13.01 -1.10
N ALA A 322 0.11 -12.49 -1.93
CA ALA A 322 -1.19 -13.13 -2.18
C ALA A 322 -1.06 -14.53 -2.80
N LEU A 323 0.05 -14.80 -3.51
CA LEU A 323 0.35 -16.10 -4.10
C LEU A 323 1.25 -16.99 -3.22
N LEU A 324 1.49 -16.65 -1.94
CA LEU A 324 2.45 -17.35 -1.09
C LEU A 324 2.22 -18.84 -0.99
N ASP A 325 0.98 -19.28 -0.80
CA ASP A 325 0.66 -20.71 -0.68
C ASP A 325 0.94 -21.45 -1.98
N ARG A 326 0.60 -20.85 -3.11
CA ARG A 326 0.91 -21.38 -4.44
C ARG A 326 2.43 -21.47 -4.65
N MET A 327 3.17 -20.40 -4.33
CA MET A 327 4.63 -20.36 -4.46
C MET A 327 5.31 -21.41 -3.57
N LYS A 328 4.77 -21.69 -2.38
CA LYS A 328 5.26 -22.77 -1.51
C LYS A 328 5.01 -24.15 -2.14
N GLN A 329 3.82 -24.38 -2.71
CA GLN A 329 3.47 -25.62 -3.40
C GLN A 329 4.36 -25.89 -4.61
N ASP A 330 4.62 -24.84 -5.41
CA ASP A 330 5.45 -24.91 -6.62
C ASP A 330 6.97 -24.87 -6.32
N GLY A 331 7.35 -24.61 -5.07
CA GLY A 331 8.76 -24.49 -4.66
C GLY A 331 9.45 -23.22 -5.12
N THR A 332 8.70 -22.19 -5.55
CA THR A 332 9.22 -20.91 -6.08
C THR A 332 9.36 -19.82 -5.02
N ALA A 333 8.81 -20.03 -3.80
CA ALA A 333 8.98 -19.11 -2.68
C ALA A 333 10.44 -19.08 -2.19
N ASP A 334 10.98 -17.88 -1.95
CA ASP A 334 12.26 -17.72 -1.28
C ASP A 334 12.17 -18.28 0.15
N LYS A 335 12.78 -19.44 0.35
CA LYS A 335 12.70 -20.21 1.61
C LYS A 335 13.30 -19.44 2.78
N ALA A 336 14.39 -18.68 2.54
CA ALA A 336 15.05 -17.92 3.58
C ALA A 336 14.21 -16.71 4.03
N ALA A 337 13.53 -16.06 3.09
CA ALA A 337 12.59 -14.99 3.39
C ALA A 337 11.32 -15.53 4.08
N ALA A 338 10.77 -16.64 3.60
CA ALA A 338 9.59 -17.28 4.20
C ALA A 338 9.83 -17.70 5.66
N ALA A 339 11.03 -18.20 5.98
CA ALA A 339 11.40 -18.60 7.34
C ALA A 339 11.53 -17.43 8.34
N LYS A 340 11.57 -16.19 7.85
CA LYS A 340 11.62 -14.98 8.70
C LYS A 340 10.25 -14.44 9.05
N LEU A 341 9.19 -14.93 8.43
CA LEU A 341 7.83 -14.49 8.75
C LEU A 341 7.47 -14.93 10.17
N PRO A 342 6.84 -14.07 10.98
CA PRO A 342 6.37 -14.46 12.30
C PRO A 342 5.39 -15.64 12.22
N GLU A 343 5.57 -16.60 13.10
CA GLU A 343 4.54 -17.60 13.36
C GLU A 343 3.40 -16.92 14.14
N VAL A 344 2.19 -17.06 13.64
CA VAL A 344 0.99 -16.53 14.30
C VAL A 344 0.13 -17.70 14.71
N THR A 345 -0.03 -17.88 16.02
CA THR A 345 -0.91 -18.88 16.60
C THR A 345 -2.35 -18.40 16.54
N GLY A 346 -3.28 -19.28 16.18
CA GLY A 346 -4.69 -18.95 16.10
C GLY A 346 -5.19 -18.70 14.67
N ALA A 347 -6.33 -18.02 14.55
CA ALA A 347 -6.97 -17.68 13.28
C ALA A 347 -7.18 -16.16 13.18
N PRO A 348 -6.21 -15.44 12.62
CA PRO A 348 -6.36 -14.00 12.40
C PRO A 348 -7.62 -13.70 11.60
N LYS A 349 -8.34 -12.66 12.00
CA LYS A 349 -9.58 -12.24 11.36
C LYS A 349 -9.30 -11.17 10.31
N SER A 350 -10.00 -11.24 9.19
CA SER A 350 -9.98 -10.22 8.14
C SER A 350 -11.40 -9.73 7.91
N ALA A 351 -11.58 -8.42 7.87
CA ALA A 351 -12.89 -7.84 7.56
C ALA A 351 -13.22 -8.01 6.07
N SER A 352 -14.50 -8.21 5.77
CA SER A 352 -14.98 -8.09 4.40
C SER A 352 -14.92 -6.63 3.94
N PRO A 353 -14.98 -6.37 2.61
CA PRO A 353 -15.03 -5.00 2.10
C PRO A 353 -16.15 -4.16 2.69
N GLU A 354 -17.34 -4.76 2.93
CA GLU A 354 -18.49 -4.09 3.52
C GLU A 354 -18.26 -3.77 5.00
N GLN A 355 -17.64 -4.70 5.74
CA GLN A 355 -17.27 -4.49 7.15
C GLN A 355 -16.24 -3.38 7.28
N GLU A 356 -15.23 -3.33 6.41
CA GLU A 356 -14.23 -2.25 6.40
C GLU A 356 -14.87 -0.90 6.07
N ALA A 357 -15.76 -0.84 5.08
CA ALA A 357 -16.44 0.39 4.72
C ALA A 357 -17.29 0.92 5.88
N ALA A 358 -18.10 0.05 6.52
CA ALA A 358 -18.92 0.41 7.67
C ALA A 358 -18.08 0.85 8.89
N ALA A 359 -17.00 0.15 9.17
CA ALA A 359 -16.07 0.51 10.24
C ALA A 359 -15.40 1.85 9.99
N LYS A 360 -14.94 2.10 8.75
CA LYS A 360 -14.34 3.37 8.35
C LYS A 360 -15.29 4.55 8.59
N GLU A 361 -16.58 4.43 8.22
CA GLU A 361 -17.56 5.47 8.48
C GLU A 361 -17.68 5.78 9.98
N LYS A 362 -17.77 4.76 10.82
CA LYS A 362 -17.81 4.93 12.29
C LYS A 362 -16.54 5.56 12.83
N VAL A 363 -15.37 5.16 12.32
CA VAL A 363 -14.08 5.73 12.73
C VAL A 363 -13.98 7.20 12.31
N VAL A 364 -14.39 7.58 11.11
CA VAL A 364 -14.42 8.99 10.67
C VAL A 364 -15.29 9.85 11.59
N GLN A 365 -16.44 9.33 12.07
CA GLN A 365 -17.35 10.05 12.96
C GLN A 365 -16.87 10.06 14.43
N GLY A 366 -16.13 9.03 14.87
CA GLY A 366 -15.80 8.77 16.27
C GLY A 366 -14.38 9.13 16.67
N TRP A 367 -13.41 9.10 15.77
CA TRP A 367 -11.99 9.20 16.08
C TRP A 367 -11.61 10.51 16.77
N GLY A 368 -12.06 11.65 16.24
CA GLY A 368 -11.82 12.94 16.87
C GLY A 368 -12.36 13.06 18.30
N LYS A 369 -13.48 12.36 18.62
CA LYS A 369 -14.04 12.30 19.97
C LYS A 369 -13.26 11.35 20.90
N ALA A 370 -12.57 10.37 20.31
CA ALA A 370 -11.79 9.40 21.09
C ALA A 370 -10.41 9.97 21.49
N VAL A 371 -9.70 10.65 20.58
CA VAL A 371 -8.30 11.06 20.80
C VAL A 371 -8.02 12.54 20.58
N GLY A 372 -9.01 13.34 20.18
CA GLY A 372 -8.90 14.77 19.94
C GLY A 372 -8.75 15.61 21.21
#